data_07ed83c0da0f9b51d905237a40af07ae
#
_entry.id   07ed83c0da0f9b51d905237a40af07ae
#
_cell.length_a   1.000
_cell.length_b   1.000
_cell.length_c   1.000
_cell.angle_alpha   90.00
_cell.angle_beta   90.00
_cell.angle_gamma   90.00
#
_symmetry.space_group_name_H-M   'P 1'
#
loop_
_entity.id
_entity.type
_entity.pdbx_description
1 polymer ?
#
loop_
_entity_poly.entity_id
_entity_poly.type
_entity_poly.pdbx_seq_one_letter_code
_entity_poly.pdbx_strand_id
1 'polypeptide(L)'
;MELEVRHLRALCAIADSGSVRKAARQLGMTQPSLTTQLHRIEKALGGQLFFREPTGSRPTPLGHSVLCRARPIVAEMRALVEEIASVSVREQGARLRIGSTNSRAVAGWLRRLRVRLPDTDTTIRTDVSANALLKMVAMGQLDVAFVHEVEGAPLRVPDVLVEHELIAREPQFIALSDTHPATSREVVHVEDLADDQWMVDPTVDGEWAGLRRIWTAAGINPRVVHGDYLTAVDLVTAGEVVTPCQPTARPRHGMAIRPLHGDPLAVRLFMACRPDSAPAAPADALFADLTSSYMEIAWSCEAYRAWLIRHDGPLTVAT
;
A
#
# COMPACT_ATOMS: atom_id res chain seq x y z
N MET A 1 -27.62 5.53 22.09
CA MET A 1 -27.82 4.58 20.98
C MET A 1 -26.43 4.07 20.59
N GLU A 2 -26.25 2.79 20.53
CA GLU A 2 -25.02 2.17 20.04
C GLU A 2 -24.96 2.25 18.51
N LEU A 3 -23.79 2.58 17.97
CA LEU A 3 -23.58 2.64 16.51
C LEU A 3 -23.40 1.22 15.95
N GLU A 4 -24.17 0.88 14.95
CA GLU A 4 -24.14 -0.41 14.27
C GLU A 4 -23.72 -0.24 12.81
N VAL A 5 -23.25 -1.29 12.17
CA VAL A 5 -22.82 -1.29 10.75
C VAL A 5 -23.91 -0.80 9.80
N ARG A 6 -25.19 -1.11 10.09
CA ARG A 6 -26.32 -0.59 9.31
C ARG A 6 -26.42 0.93 9.34
N HIS A 7 -26.02 1.57 10.45
CA HIS A 7 -25.97 3.03 10.56
C HIS A 7 -24.85 3.61 9.69
N LEU A 8 -23.67 2.97 9.67
CA LEU A 8 -22.56 3.36 8.83
C LEU A 8 -22.88 3.21 7.33
N ARG A 9 -23.57 2.11 6.95
CA ARG A 9 -24.06 1.91 5.58
C ARG A 9 -25.03 3.02 5.15
N ALA A 10 -25.92 3.44 6.05
CA ALA A 10 -26.85 4.53 5.79
C ALA A 10 -26.12 5.86 5.52
N LEU A 11 -25.12 6.20 6.34
CA LEU A 11 -24.31 7.41 6.15
C LEU A 11 -23.53 7.37 4.83
N CYS A 12 -22.89 6.26 4.50
CA CYS A 12 -22.17 6.10 3.22
C CYS A 12 -23.13 6.25 2.03
N ALA A 13 -24.28 5.58 2.05
CA ALA A 13 -25.27 5.67 0.97
C ALA A 13 -25.81 7.10 0.76
N ILE A 14 -26.03 7.87 1.82
CA ILE A 14 -26.44 9.27 1.73
C ILE A 14 -25.33 10.12 1.11
N ALA A 15 -24.08 9.92 1.53
CA ALA A 15 -22.93 10.65 1.00
C ALA A 15 -22.71 10.36 -0.50
N ASP A 16 -22.74 9.08 -0.88
CA ASP A 16 -22.44 8.63 -2.24
C ASP A 16 -23.55 9.01 -3.24
N SER A 17 -24.81 8.98 -2.80
CA SER A 17 -25.96 9.37 -3.66
C SER A 17 -26.25 10.86 -3.67
N GLY A 18 -25.69 11.62 -2.70
CA GLY A 18 -25.98 13.04 -2.49
C GLY A 18 -27.43 13.34 -2.09
N SER A 19 -28.23 12.33 -1.70
CA SER A 19 -29.66 12.50 -1.43
C SER A 19 -30.22 11.41 -0.51
N VAL A 20 -30.86 11.84 0.59
CA VAL A 20 -31.52 10.91 1.51
C VAL A 20 -32.59 10.07 0.80
N ARG A 21 -33.32 10.65 -0.17
CA ARG A 21 -34.35 9.94 -0.96
C ARG A 21 -33.74 8.86 -1.86
N LYS A 22 -32.60 9.14 -2.52
CA LYS A 22 -31.91 8.18 -3.38
C LYS A 22 -31.28 7.06 -2.51
N ALA A 23 -30.63 7.43 -1.41
CA ALA A 23 -30.07 6.49 -0.45
C ALA A 23 -31.13 5.56 0.15
N ALA A 24 -32.30 6.08 0.52
CA ALA A 24 -33.41 5.27 1.04
C ALA A 24 -33.84 4.19 0.03
N ARG A 25 -34.00 4.55 -1.25
CA ARG A 25 -34.31 3.58 -2.31
C ARG A 25 -33.21 2.52 -2.45
N GLN A 26 -31.95 2.92 -2.44
CA GLN A 26 -30.80 2.01 -2.56
C GLN A 26 -30.73 1.01 -1.39
N LEU A 27 -31.16 1.45 -0.20
CA LEU A 27 -31.18 0.63 1.03
C LEU A 27 -32.47 -0.15 1.25
N GLY A 28 -33.45 -0.07 0.30
CA GLY A 28 -34.75 -0.71 0.48
C GLY A 28 -35.61 -0.10 1.60
N MET A 29 -35.37 1.17 1.93
CA MET A 29 -36.05 1.88 3.04
C MET A 29 -36.97 2.98 2.53
N THR A 30 -37.89 3.42 3.36
CA THR A 30 -38.66 4.66 3.12
C THR A 30 -37.82 5.88 3.49
N GLN A 31 -37.97 6.97 2.78
CA GLN A 31 -37.27 8.24 3.09
C GLN A 31 -37.52 8.73 4.54
N PRO A 32 -38.77 8.71 5.09
CA PRO A 32 -39.00 9.08 6.49
C PRO A 32 -38.19 8.21 7.47
N SER A 33 -38.15 6.90 7.23
CA SER A 33 -37.39 5.96 8.07
C SER A 33 -35.89 6.30 8.08
N LEU A 34 -35.29 6.50 6.91
CA LEU A 34 -33.88 6.88 6.81
C LEU A 34 -33.59 8.26 7.41
N THR A 35 -34.51 9.21 7.25
CA THR A 35 -34.40 10.54 7.88
C THR A 35 -34.42 10.43 9.42
N THR A 36 -35.33 9.63 9.97
CA THR A 36 -35.40 9.40 11.43
C THR A 36 -34.13 8.71 11.93
N GLN A 37 -33.62 7.73 11.19
CA GLN A 37 -32.37 7.05 11.51
C GLN A 37 -31.19 8.03 11.49
N LEU A 38 -31.06 8.87 10.47
CA LEU A 38 -30.03 9.90 10.38
C LEU A 38 -30.05 10.81 11.60
N HIS A 39 -31.20 11.33 11.98
CA HIS A 39 -31.33 12.20 13.17
C HIS A 39 -30.90 11.49 14.47
N ARG A 40 -31.23 10.19 14.62
CA ARG A 40 -30.75 9.43 15.78
C ARG A 40 -29.25 9.27 15.81
N ILE A 41 -28.61 9.05 14.65
CA ILE A 41 -27.17 8.97 14.51
C ILE A 41 -26.54 10.32 14.85
N GLU A 42 -27.03 11.41 14.26
CA GLU A 42 -26.55 12.78 14.50
C GLU A 42 -26.63 13.15 15.99
N LYS A 43 -27.76 12.81 16.64
CA LYS A 43 -27.93 13.00 18.09
C LYS A 43 -26.92 12.18 18.91
N ALA A 44 -26.66 10.94 18.52
CA ALA A 44 -25.70 10.07 19.23
C ALA A 44 -24.25 10.53 19.07
N LEU A 45 -23.91 11.14 17.93
CA LEU A 45 -22.57 11.67 17.63
C LEU A 45 -22.39 13.14 18.03
N GLY A 46 -23.44 13.78 18.56
CA GLY A 46 -23.39 15.13 19.11
C GLY A 46 -23.33 16.25 18.06
N GLY A 47 -23.66 15.96 16.79
CA GLY A 47 -23.62 16.99 15.75
C GLY A 47 -24.25 16.57 14.42
N GLN A 48 -24.55 17.57 13.60
CA GLN A 48 -25.11 17.37 12.26
C GLN A 48 -24.02 16.83 11.32
N LEU A 49 -24.34 15.76 10.59
CA LEU A 49 -23.40 15.09 9.66
C LEU A 49 -23.60 15.54 8.21
N PHE A 50 -24.80 16.03 7.87
CA PHE A 50 -25.10 16.49 6.52
C PHE A 50 -25.81 17.84 6.53
N PHE A 51 -25.36 18.74 5.66
CA PHE A 51 -26.11 19.92 5.28
C PHE A 51 -27.28 19.52 4.37
N ARG A 52 -28.45 20.09 4.58
CA ARG A 52 -29.61 19.94 3.69
C ARG A 52 -29.66 21.16 2.77
N GLU A 53 -29.45 20.94 1.50
CA GLU A 53 -29.49 21.96 0.46
C GLU A 53 -30.65 21.62 -0.53
N PRO A 54 -31.20 22.60 -1.26
CA PRO A 54 -32.18 22.33 -2.30
C PRO A 54 -31.69 21.34 -3.37
N THR A 55 -30.38 21.30 -3.58
CA THR A 55 -29.69 20.42 -4.53
C THR A 55 -29.36 19.02 -3.97
N GLY A 56 -29.52 18.78 -2.65
CA GLY A 56 -29.26 17.48 -2.03
C GLY A 56 -28.71 17.53 -0.61
N SER A 57 -27.95 16.50 -0.26
CA SER A 57 -27.31 16.33 1.04
C SER A 57 -25.80 16.30 0.88
N ARG A 58 -25.08 17.19 1.55
CA ARG A 58 -23.62 17.29 1.50
C ARG A 58 -23.02 17.09 2.90
N PRO A 59 -21.95 16.30 3.05
CA PRO A 59 -21.33 16.10 4.37
C PRO A 59 -20.84 17.40 5.00
N THR A 60 -21.05 17.55 6.31
CA THR A 60 -20.37 18.56 7.14
C THR A 60 -18.92 18.17 7.41
N PRO A 61 -18.06 19.04 7.99
CA PRO A 61 -16.72 18.65 8.45
C PRO A 61 -16.75 17.44 9.40
N LEU A 62 -17.69 17.40 10.35
CA LEU A 62 -17.92 16.24 11.22
C LEU A 62 -18.37 15.02 10.39
N GLY A 63 -19.26 15.22 9.42
CA GLY A 63 -19.70 14.19 8.48
C GLY A 63 -18.55 13.59 7.69
N HIS A 64 -17.63 14.40 7.18
CA HIS A 64 -16.42 13.93 6.50
C HIS A 64 -15.55 13.07 7.43
N SER A 65 -15.28 13.50 8.65
CA SER A 65 -14.49 12.76 9.63
C SER A 65 -15.13 11.40 9.96
N VAL A 66 -16.45 11.36 10.10
CA VAL A 66 -17.18 10.10 10.36
C VAL A 66 -17.14 9.18 9.14
N LEU A 67 -17.33 9.73 7.93
CA LEU A 67 -17.32 8.95 6.68
C LEU A 67 -15.96 8.33 6.37
N CYS A 68 -14.86 9.03 6.65
CA CYS A 68 -13.51 8.51 6.52
C CYS A 68 -13.31 7.22 7.33
N ARG A 69 -13.94 7.12 8.52
CA ARG A 69 -13.88 5.93 9.37
C ARG A 69 -14.96 4.89 9.03
N ALA A 70 -16.14 5.34 8.61
CA ALA A 70 -17.26 4.46 8.29
C ALA A 70 -17.04 3.63 7.01
N ARG A 71 -16.45 4.23 5.97
CA ARG A 71 -16.22 3.56 4.68
C ARG A 71 -15.35 2.30 4.79
N PRO A 72 -14.18 2.32 5.45
CA PRO A 72 -13.39 1.10 5.65
C PRO A 72 -14.14 0.00 6.40
N ILE A 73 -14.90 0.35 7.45
CA ILE A 73 -15.69 -0.63 8.21
C ILE A 73 -16.77 -1.29 7.34
N VAL A 74 -17.47 -0.50 6.53
CA VAL A 74 -18.51 -1.01 5.62
C VAL A 74 -17.88 -1.86 4.50
N ALA A 75 -16.71 -1.49 4.00
CA ALA A 75 -15.97 -2.26 3.00
C ALA A 75 -15.51 -3.61 3.58
N GLU A 76 -14.97 -3.62 4.79
CA GLU A 76 -14.53 -4.83 5.48
C GLU A 76 -15.70 -5.80 5.74
N MET A 77 -16.87 -5.27 6.17
CA MET A 77 -18.09 -6.10 6.32
C MET A 77 -18.57 -6.68 4.99
N ARG A 78 -18.40 -5.98 3.87
CA ARG A 78 -18.70 -6.56 2.55
C ARG A 78 -17.72 -7.65 2.19
N ALA A 79 -16.43 -7.40 2.38
CA ALA A 79 -15.39 -8.40 2.13
C ALA A 79 -15.62 -9.68 2.93
N LEU A 80 -16.00 -9.56 4.21
CA LEU A 80 -16.36 -10.70 5.06
C LEU A 80 -17.54 -11.51 4.50
N VAL A 81 -18.62 -10.84 4.06
CA VAL A 81 -19.79 -11.50 3.47
C VAL A 81 -19.45 -12.17 2.14
N GLU A 82 -18.65 -11.50 1.31
CA GLU A 82 -18.19 -12.04 0.02
C GLU A 82 -17.23 -13.22 0.24
N GLU A 83 -16.38 -13.17 1.25
CA GLU A 83 -15.50 -14.26 1.65
C GLU A 83 -16.31 -15.49 2.10
N ILE A 84 -17.31 -15.32 2.98
CA ILE A 84 -18.20 -16.38 3.41
C ILE A 84 -19.01 -16.94 2.23
N ALA A 85 -19.52 -16.09 1.35
CA ALA A 85 -20.20 -16.53 0.12
C ALA A 85 -19.27 -17.30 -0.81
N SER A 86 -17.99 -16.90 -0.89
CA SER A 86 -16.97 -17.61 -1.67
C SER A 86 -16.55 -18.94 -1.05
N VAL A 87 -16.67 -19.08 0.28
CA VAL A 87 -16.47 -20.37 0.98
C VAL A 87 -17.58 -21.37 0.62
N SER A 88 -18.81 -20.91 0.43
CA SER A 88 -19.93 -21.77 0.03
C SER A 88 -19.95 -22.13 -1.46
N VAL A 89 -19.21 -21.41 -2.31
CA VAL A 89 -18.98 -21.73 -3.76
C VAL A 89 -17.70 -22.55 -3.96
N ARG A 90 -17.06 -23.02 -2.88
CA ARG A 90 -15.77 -23.75 -2.87
C ARG A 90 -15.75 -25.12 -3.56
N GLU A 91 -16.68 -25.42 -4.45
CA GLU A 91 -16.63 -26.70 -5.18
C GLU A 91 -15.86 -26.66 -6.52
N GLN A 92 -15.28 -25.56 -6.96
CA GLN A 92 -14.58 -25.52 -8.26
C GLN A 92 -13.34 -24.64 -8.27
N GLY A 93 -12.14 -25.26 -8.07
CA GLY A 93 -10.84 -24.71 -8.41
C GLY A 93 -9.97 -24.24 -7.22
N ALA A 94 -8.67 -24.49 -7.34
CA ALA A 94 -7.68 -23.96 -6.40
C ALA A 94 -7.61 -22.43 -6.51
N ARG A 95 -7.44 -21.75 -5.39
CA ARG A 95 -7.31 -20.27 -5.33
C ARG A 95 -6.00 -19.88 -4.65
N LEU A 96 -5.39 -18.82 -5.14
CA LEU A 96 -4.21 -18.21 -4.52
C LEU A 96 -4.45 -16.70 -4.35
N ARG A 97 -4.43 -16.22 -3.10
CA ARG A 97 -4.67 -14.82 -2.73
C ARG A 97 -3.35 -14.19 -2.28
N ILE A 98 -2.86 -13.26 -3.06
CA ILE A 98 -1.55 -12.62 -2.86
C ILE A 98 -1.75 -11.20 -2.39
N GLY A 99 -1.09 -10.81 -1.29
CA GLY A 99 -0.87 -9.44 -0.91
C GLY A 99 0.50 -8.95 -1.40
N SER A 100 0.60 -7.67 -1.77
CA SER A 100 1.91 -7.08 -2.01
C SER A 100 1.91 -5.60 -1.69
N THR A 101 2.93 -5.12 -1.01
CA THR A 101 3.31 -3.71 -1.13
C THR A 101 3.74 -3.46 -2.58
N ASN A 102 3.64 -2.21 -3.03
CA ASN A 102 3.87 -1.89 -4.43
C ASN A 102 5.26 -2.36 -4.88
N SER A 103 5.32 -3.32 -5.83
CA SER A 103 6.57 -3.84 -6.39
C SER A 103 6.38 -4.27 -7.84
N ARG A 104 7.36 -3.95 -8.67
CA ARG A 104 7.40 -4.39 -10.08
C ARG A 104 7.55 -5.91 -10.24
N ALA A 105 8.09 -6.59 -9.24
CA ALA A 105 8.26 -8.05 -9.27
C ALA A 105 6.94 -8.82 -9.38
N VAL A 106 5.84 -8.24 -8.90
CA VAL A 106 4.51 -8.87 -8.89
C VAL A 106 4.06 -9.31 -10.29
N ALA A 107 4.33 -8.52 -11.33
CA ALA A 107 3.93 -8.85 -12.69
C ALA A 107 4.67 -10.09 -13.26
N GLY A 108 5.96 -10.20 -12.99
CA GLY A 108 6.78 -11.36 -13.38
C GLY A 108 6.44 -12.58 -12.53
N TRP A 109 6.20 -12.36 -11.23
CA TRP A 109 5.75 -13.42 -10.32
C TRP A 109 4.44 -14.04 -10.80
N LEU A 110 3.45 -13.22 -11.15
CA LEU A 110 2.19 -13.71 -11.74
C LEU A 110 2.36 -14.54 -13.00
N ARG A 111 3.27 -14.14 -13.91
CA ARG A 111 3.54 -14.94 -15.12
C ARG A 111 4.05 -16.34 -14.77
N ARG A 112 4.96 -16.45 -13.79
CA ARG A 112 5.52 -17.71 -13.31
C ARG A 112 4.44 -18.56 -12.64
N LEU A 113 3.62 -17.94 -11.80
CA LEU A 113 2.50 -18.61 -11.13
C LEU A 113 1.46 -19.16 -12.12
N ARG A 114 1.14 -18.45 -13.20
CA ARG A 114 0.25 -18.96 -14.26
C ARG A 114 0.80 -20.19 -14.96
N VAL A 115 2.12 -20.30 -15.10
CA VAL A 115 2.77 -21.48 -15.67
C VAL A 115 2.77 -22.64 -14.68
N ARG A 116 3.06 -22.36 -13.42
CA ARG A 116 3.11 -23.36 -12.35
C ARG A 116 1.72 -23.88 -11.95
N LEU A 117 0.74 -23.01 -11.95
CA LEU A 117 -0.60 -23.23 -11.42
C LEU A 117 -1.67 -22.82 -12.46
N PRO A 118 -1.75 -23.51 -13.62
CA PRO A 118 -2.60 -23.09 -14.74
C PRO A 118 -4.09 -23.07 -14.38
N ASP A 119 -4.53 -23.96 -13.49
CA ASP A 119 -5.93 -24.11 -13.09
C ASP A 119 -6.27 -23.38 -11.78
N THR A 120 -5.38 -22.49 -11.32
CA THR A 120 -5.56 -21.75 -10.06
C THR A 120 -6.00 -20.31 -10.32
N ASP A 121 -7.13 -19.93 -9.75
CA ASP A 121 -7.59 -18.53 -9.75
C ASP A 121 -6.72 -17.70 -8.80
N THR A 122 -5.97 -16.76 -9.37
CA THR A 122 -5.04 -15.92 -8.60
C THR A 122 -5.57 -14.51 -8.47
N THR A 123 -5.72 -14.04 -7.23
CA THR A 123 -6.09 -12.66 -6.92
C THR A 123 -4.91 -11.92 -6.28
N ILE A 124 -4.77 -10.64 -6.62
CA ILE A 124 -3.74 -9.78 -6.02
C ILE A 124 -4.40 -8.58 -5.35
N ARG A 125 -3.98 -8.34 -4.12
CA ARG A 125 -4.28 -7.12 -3.38
C ARG A 125 -2.99 -6.33 -3.17
N THR A 126 -2.97 -5.08 -3.64
CA THR A 126 -1.90 -4.13 -3.34
C THR A 126 -2.34 -3.20 -2.20
N ASP A 127 -1.47 -3.02 -1.22
CA ASP A 127 -1.66 -2.08 -0.11
C ASP A 127 -0.32 -1.42 0.20
N VAL A 128 -0.34 -0.18 0.65
CA VAL A 128 0.88 0.55 1.05
C VAL A 128 1.34 0.15 2.45
N SER A 129 0.41 -0.28 3.30
CA SER A 129 0.72 -0.78 4.65
C SER A 129 1.05 -2.26 4.64
N ALA A 130 2.32 -2.57 4.88
CA ALA A 130 2.81 -3.93 5.09
C ALA A 130 2.15 -4.60 6.30
N ASN A 131 1.96 -3.85 7.41
CA ASN A 131 1.27 -4.36 8.60
C ASN A 131 -0.18 -4.78 8.31
N ALA A 132 -0.89 -4.05 7.43
CA ALA A 132 -2.24 -4.43 7.03
C ALA A 132 -2.24 -5.76 6.26
N LEU A 133 -1.33 -5.93 5.30
CA LEU A 133 -1.19 -7.16 4.53
C LEU A 133 -0.81 -8.36 5.41
N LEU A 134 0.15 -8.21 6.32
CA LEU A 134 0.56 -9.27 7.25
C LEU A 134 -0.59 -9.71 8.15
N LYS A 135 -1.38 -8.75 8.65
CA LYS A 135 -2.59 -9.05 9.41
C LYS A 135 -3.61 -9.83 8.59
N MET A 136 -3.80 -9.48 7.32
CA MET A 136 -4.71 -10.21 6.43
C MET A 136 -4.23 -11.65 6.17
N VAL A 137 -2.91 -11.90 6.05
CA VAL A 137 -2.37 -13.26 5.95
C VAL A 137 -2.63 -14.04 7.24
N ALA A 138 -2.37 -13.44 8.40
CA ALA A 138 -2.61 -14.08 9.70
C ALA A 138 -4.09 -14.46 9.90
N MET A 139 -5.00 -13.62 9.41
CA MET A 139 -6.45 -13.84 9.47
C MET A 139 -6.99 -14.78 8.38
N GLY A 140 -6.17 -15.26 7.44
CA GLY A 140 -6.59 -16.14 6.35
C GLY A 140 -7.31 -15.45 5.19
N GLN A 141 -7.29 -14.14 5.15
CA GLN A 141 -7.85 -13.35 4.04
C GLN A 141 -6.92 -13.34 2.81
N LEU A 142 -5.62 -13.48 3.04
CA LEU A 142 -4.59 -13.71 2.05
C LEU A 142 -3.85 -15.02 2.36
N ASP A 143 -3.26 -15.62 1.36
CA ASP A 143 -2.45 -16.83 1.52
C ASP A 143 -0.98 -16.50 1.72
N VAL A 144 -0.49 -15.51 0.98
CA VAL A 144 0.87 -14.99 1.09
C VAL A 144 0.88 -13.46 0.95
N ALA A 145 1.89 -12.81 1.54
CA ALA A 145 2.16 -11.39 1.29
C ALA A 145 3.64 -11.16 1.02
N PHE A 146 3.94 -10.37 -0.01
CA PHE A 146 5.27 -9.85 -0.30
C PHE A 146 5.35 -8.40 0.16
N VAL A 147 6.19 -8.13 1.12
CA VAL A 147 6.25 -6.84 1.82
C VAL A 147 7.69 -6.33 1.97
N HIS A 148 7.81 -5.03 2.22
CA HIS A 148 9.05 -4.40 2.63
C HIS A 148 8.93 -3.80 4.03
N GLU A 149 10.04 -3.84 4.76
CA GLU A 149 10.19 -3.30 6.10
C GLU A 149 11.30 -2.26 6.10
N VAL A 150 11.00 -1.05 6.55
CA VAL A 150 11.99 0.03 6.61
C VAL A 150 12.97 -0.22 7.75
N GLU A 151 14.27 -0.14 7.46
CA GLU A 151 15.35 -0.32 8.43
C GLU A 151 15.17 0.59 9.66
N GLY A 152 15.21 0.00 10.86
CA GLY A 152 14.98 0.72 12.12
C GLY A 152 13.52 1.03 12.45
N ALA A 153 12.57 0.51 11.68
CA ALA A 153 11.14 0.61 11.94
C ALA A 153 10.45 -0.77 11.72
N PRO A 154 10.69 -1.74 12.62
CA PRO A 154 10.25 -3.11 12.43
C PRO A 154 8.73 -3.22 12.32
N LEU A 155 8.27 -4.10 11.42
CA LEU A 155 6.87 -4.43 11.26
C LEU A 155 6.36 -5.28 12.43
N ARG A 156 5.05 -5.27 12.61
CA ARG A 156 4.37 -6.14 13.58
C ARG A 156 4.01 -7.45 12.89
N VAL A 157 4.99 -8.35 12.75
CA VAL A 157 4.76 -9.66 12.15
C VAL A 157 4.06 -10.56 13.17
N PRO A 158 2.84 -11.08 12.89
CA PRO A 158 2.18 -12.03 13.78
C PRO A 158 2.96 -13.36 13.90
N ASP A 159 3.06 -13.91 15.11
CA ASP A 159 3.82 -15.14 15.42
C ASP A 159 3.36 -16.38 14.62
N VAL A 160 2.14 -16.35 14.08
CA VAL A 160 1.58 -17.43 13.25
C VAL A 160 2.13 -17.45 11.82
N LEU A 161 2.93 -16.46 11.43
CA LEU A 161 3.48 -16.34 10.09
C LEU A 161 4.92 -16.86 10.06
N VAL A 162 5.26 -17.46 8.92
CA VAL A 162 6.64 -17.79 8.55
C VAL A 162 7.12 -16.77 7.53
N GLU A 163 8.31 -16.24 7.74
CA GLU A 163 8.96 -15.28 6.87
C GLU A 163 10.00 -15.99 5.99
N HIS A 164 9.96 -15.68 4.69
CA HIS A 164 10.99 -16.07 3.72
C HIS A 164 11.69 -14.78 3.26
N GLU A 165 12.88 -14.54 3.77
CA GLU A 165 13.67 -13.35 3.48
C GLU A 165 14.19 -13.38 2.04
N LEU A 166 13.83 -12.37 1.25
CA LEU A 166 14.30 -12.19 -0.12
C LEU A 166 15.60 -11.39 -0.14
N ILE A 167 15.61 -10.26 0.57
CA ILE A 167 16.73 -9.33 0.67
C ILE A 167 16.78 -8.78 2.09
N ALA A 168 17.88 -9.01 2.78
CA ALA A 168 18.07 -8.53 4.13
C ALA A 168 18.18 -7.00 4.21
N ARG A 169 18.82 -6.39 3.21
CA ARG A 169 18.99 -4.93 3.14
C ARG A 169 19.08 -4.44 1.70
N GLU A 170 18.03 -3.80 1.22
CA GLU A 170 17.98 -3.14 -0.09
C GLU A 170 18.02 -1.63 0.08
N PRO A 171 18.94 -0.92 -0.60
CA PRO A 171 18.97 0.54 -0.52
C PRO A 171 17.72 1.13 -1.16
N GLN A 172 17.21 2.22 -0.60
CA GLN A 172 16.23 3.04 -1.28
C GLN A 172 16.96 4.14 -2.06
N PHE A 173 16.50 4.37 -3.28
CA PHE A 173 16.99 5.40 -4.17
C PHE A 173 16.13 6.66 -4.02
N ILE A 174 16.52 7.73 -4.71
CA ILE A 174 15.76 8.97 -4.78
C ILE A 174 15.28 9.21 -6.21
N ALA A 175 14.00 9.54 -6.35
CA ALA A 175 13.40 10.02 -7.58
C ALA A 175 13.36 11.55 -7.55
N LEU A 176 13.83 12.18 -8.62
CA LEU A 176 13.89 13.63 -8.78
C LEU A 176 13.67 13.99 -10.27
N SER A 177 13.40 15.25 -10.57
CA SER A 177 13.29 15.71 -11.96
C SER A 177 14.61 15.45 -12.71
N ASP A 178 14.55 15.09 -13.96
CA ASP A 178 15.77 14.90 -14.80
C ASP A 178 16.55 16.21 -15.04
N THR A 179 15.91 17.35 -14.81
CA THR A 179 16.54 18.69 -14.85
C THR A 179 17.13 19.12 -13.50
N HIS A 180 16.95 18.33 -12.44
CA HIS A 180 17.47 18.67 -11.11
C HIS A 180 19.01 18.69 -11.11
N PRO A 181 19.69 19.68 -10.48
CA PRO A 181 21.15 19.79 -10.48
C PRO A 181 21.89 18.54 -10.01
N ALA A 182 21.32 17.82 -9.01
CA ALA A 182 21.92 16.60 -8.48
C ALA A 182 21.96 15.43 -9.49
N THR A 183 21.19 15.48 -10.59
CA THR A 183 21.21 14.44 -11.63
C THR A 183 22.51 14.37 -12.42
N SER A 184 23.33 15.44 -12.38
CA SER A 184 24.67 15.46 -12.96
C SER A 184 25.63 14.46 -12.28
N ARG A 185 25.28 13.95 -11.09
CA ARG A 185 26.05 12.96 -10.34
C ARG A 185 25.40 11.59 -10.49
N GLU A 186 26.23 10.53 -10.49
CA GLU A 186 25.74 9.15 -10.45
C GLU A 186 25.15 8.77 -9.10
N VAL A 187 25.63 9.39 -8.02
CA VAL A 187 25.19 9.19 -6.63
C VAL A 187 24.90 10.55 -6.01
N VAL A 188 23.79 10.67 -5.31
CA VAL A 188 23.31 11.92 -4.70
C VAL A 188 23.52 11.86 -3.19
N HIS A 189 24.01 12.93 -2.60
CA HIS A 189 24.07 13.07 -1.15
C HIS A 189 22.74 13.63 -0.62
N VAL A 190 22.33 13.22 0.59
CA VAL A 190 21.09 13.70 1.20
C VAL A 190 21.14 15.23 1.40
N GLU A 191 22.32 15.77 1.68
CA GLU A 191 22.60 17.19 1.87
C GLU A 191 22.38 18.01 0.57
N ASP A 192 22.58 17.40 -0.60
CA ASP A 192 22.31 18.05 -1.90
C ASP A 192 20.82 18.35 -2.11
N LEU A 193 19.95 17.76 -1.28
CA LEU A 193 18.48 17.84 -1.35
C LEU A 193 17.90 18.65 -0.15
N ALA A 194 18.72 19.43 0.52
CA ALA A 194 18.32 20.16 1.73
C ALA A 194 17.24 21.23 1.47
N ASP A 195 17.30 21.87 0.31
CA ASP A 195 16.36 22.93 -0.10
C ASP A 195 15.12 22.40 -0.81
N ASP A 196 15.10 21.11 -1.17
CA ASP A 196 14.00 20.48 -1.87
C ASP A 196 12.80 20.21 -0.96
N GLN A 197 11.62 20.10 -1.58
CA GLN A 197 10.46 19.53 -0.92
C GLN A 197 10.48 18.02 -1.05
N TRP A 198 10.33 17.33 0.06
CA TRP A 198 10.26 15.87 0.08
C TRP A 198 8.81 15.40 0.13
N MET A 199 8.43 14.54 -0.79
CA MET A 199 7.13 13.89 -0.71
C MET A 199 7.23 12.60 0.08
N VAL A 200 6.28 12.40 0.99
CA VAL A 200 6.21 11.28 1.92
C VAL A 200 4.80 10.74 1.96
N ASP A 201 4.64 9.44 1.87
CA ASP A 201 3.36 8.78 2.10
C ASP A 201 3.26 8.35 3.57
N PRO A 202 2.45 9.04 4.40
CA PRO A 202 2.33 8.74 5.82
C PRO A 202 1.67 7.38 6.11
N THR A 203 1.13 6.72 5.09
CA THR A 203 0.47 5.41 5.21
C THR A 203 1.45 4.24 4.99
N VAL A 204 2.66 4.51 4.49
CA VAL A 204 3.75 3.52 4.38
C VAL A 204 4.37 3.30 5.75
N ASP A 205 4.33 2.05 6.20
CA ASP A 205 4.85 1.67 7.53
C ASP A 205 6.36 1.99 7.66
N GLY A 206 6.71 2.80 8.65
CA GLY A 206 8.09 3.11 9.00
C GLY A 206 8.79 4.17 8.13
N GLU A 207 8.27 4.56 6.98
CA GLU A 207 8.92 5.50 6.06
C GLU A 207 9.20 6.86 6.70
N TRP A 208 8.20 7.45 7.37
CA TRP A 208 8.38 8.71 8.07
C TRP A 208 9.51 8.67 9.09
N ALA A 209 9.59 7.59 9.87
CA ALA A 209 10.66 7.43 10.86
C ALA A 209 12.03 7.27 10.20
N GLY A 210 12.11 6.50 9.12
CA GLY A 210 13.31 6.32 8.31
C GLY A 210 13.82 7.63 7.72
N LEU A 211 12.94 8.40 7.09
CA LEU A 211 13.29 9.70 6.49
C LEU A 211 13.74 10.72 7.54
N ARG A 212 13.04 10.83 8.66
CA ARG A 212 13.48 11.71 9.74
C ARG A 212 14.87 11.37 10.28
N ARG A 213 15.19 10.07 10.34
CA ARG A 213 16.51 9.62 10.78
C ARG A 213 17.60 10.08 9.81
N ILE A 214 17.41 9.92 8.49
CA ILE A 214 18.42 10.32 7.50
C ILE A 214 18.56 11.84 7.42
N TRP A 215 17.47 12.61 7.51
CA TRP A 215 17.52 14.08 7.56
C TRP A 215 18.25 14.59 8.79
N THR A 216 17.99 13.98 9.95
CA THR A 216 18.70 14.34 11.20
C THR A 216 20.19 14.02 11.08
N ALA A 217 20.56 12.87 10.52
CA ALA A 217 21.95 12.47 10.32
C ALA A 217 22.69 13.42 9.34
N ALA A 218 22.01 13.88 8.29
CA ALA A 218 22.51 14.84 7.32
C ALA A 218 22.45 16.30 7.79
N GLY A 219 21.88 16.57 8.97
CA GLY A 219 21.74 17.93 9.50
C GLY A 219 20.78 18.82 8.71
N ILE A 220 19.84 18.24 7.97
CA ILE A 220 18.84 18.98 7.17
C ILE A 220 17.46 18.92 7.81
N ASN A 221 16.62 19.88 7.45
CA ASN A 221 15.21 19.94 7.86
C ASN A 221 14.35 20.35 6.65
N PRO A 222 14.14 19.45 5.68
CA PRO A 222 13.46 19.79 4.44
C PRO A 222 11.97 20.04 4.66
N ARG A 223 11.36 20.78 3.74
CA ARG A 223 9.91 20.90 3.67
C ARG A 223 9.30 19.58 3.21
N VAL A 224 8.15 19.21 3.78
CA VAL A 224 7.51 17.93 3.50
C VAL A 224 6.12 18.14 2.92
N VAL A 225 5.84 17.41 1.84
CA VAL A 225 4.51 17.28 1.24
C VAL A 225 4.00 15.86 1.58
N HIS A 226 2.85 15.78 2.22
CA HIS A 226 2.21 14.49 2.51
C HIS A 226 1.24 14.12 1.38
N GLY A 227 1.42 12.95 0.78
CA GLY A 227 0.57 12.47 -0.31
C GLY A 227 0.88 11.03 -0.68
N ASP A 228 0.13 10.47 -1.61
CA ASP A 228 0.35 9.12 -2.13
C ASP A 228 1.36 9.10 -3.29
N TYR A 229 1.99 7.95 -3.52
CA TYR A 229 2.98 7.79 -4.57
C TYR A 229 2.42 7.80 -6.00
N LEU A 230 1.12 7.74 -6.19
CA LEU A 230 0.51 7.92 -7.52
C LEU A 230 0.66 9.38 -7.95
N THR A 231 0.44 10.30 -7.01
CA THR A 231 0.61 11.75 -7.25
C THR A 231 2.09 12.14 -7.29
N ALA A 232 2.96 11.41 -6.58
CA ALA A 232 4.40 11.71 -6.51
C ALA A 232 5.07 11.81 -7.88
N VAL A 233 4.71 10.93 -8.80
CA VAL A 233 5.35 10.87 -10.13
C VAL A 233 5.17 12.17 -10.89
N ASP A 234 3.98 12.74 -10.89
CA ASP A 234 3.68 13.98 -11.60
C ASP A 234 4.38 15.18 -10.95
N LEU A 235 4.42 15.22 -9.61
CA LEU A 235 5.12 16.27 -8.88
C LEU A 235 6.64 16.20 -9.03
N VAL A 236 7.22 14.99 -9.08
CA VAL A 236 8.65 14.78 -9.33
C VAL A 236 9.01 15.23 -10.75
N THR A 237 8.23 14.86 -11.76
CA THR A 237 8.48 15.27 -13.14
C THR A 237 8.34 16.77 -13.35
N ALA A 238 7.47 17.42 -12.58
CA ALA A 238 7.33 18.88 -12.57
C ALA A 238 8.48 19.61 -11.83
N GLY A 239 9.35 18.87 -11.12
CA GLY A 239 10.42 19.45 -10.31
C GLY A 239 9.97 20.06 -8.99
N GLU A 240 8.75 19.73 -8.52
CA GLU A 240 8.16 20.27 -7.29
C GLU A 240 8.61 19.53 -6.02
N VAL A 241 8.93 18.23 -6.16
CA VAL A 241 9.32 17.38 -5.03
C VAL A 241 10.40 16.37 -5.42
N VAL A 242 11.11 15.89 -4.40
CA VAL A 242 11.90 14.65 -4.46
C VAL A 242 11.23 13.60 -3.57
N THR A 243 11.41 12.30 -3.88
CA THR A 243 10.78 11.23 -3.10
C THR A 243 11.65 9.97 -3.07
N PRO A 244 11.70 9.23 -1.96
CA PRO A 244 12.33 7.92 -1.94
C PRO A 244 11.59 6.98 -2.89
N CYS A 245 12.32 6.05 -3.47
CA CYS A 245 11.75 5.02 -4.32
C CYS A 245 12.56 3.72 -4.25
N GLN A 246 11.92 2.61 -4.59
CA GLN A 246 12.64 1.36 -4.76
C GLN A 246 13.66 1.48 -5.89
N PRO A 247 14.84 0.84 -5.80
CA PRO A 247 15.85 0.85 -6.86
C PRO A 247 15.35 0.18 -8.15
N THR A 248 14.32 -0.65 -8.03
CA THR A 248 13.61 -1.28 -9.15
C THR A 248 12.54 -0.37 -9.78
N ALA A 249 12.29 0.83 -9.27
CA ALA A 249 11.31 1.75 -9.84
C ALA A 249 11.64 2.09 -11.30
N ARG A 250 10.60 2.35 -12.10
CA ARG A 250 10.77 2.71 -13.51
C ARG A 250 10.82 4.23 -13.64
N PRO A 251 11.95 4.81 -14.12
CA PRO A 251 11.97 6.22 -14.45
C PRO A 251 10.95 6.51 -15.56
N ARG A 252 10.30 7.65 -15.48
CA ARG A 252 9.44 8.18 -16.54
C ARG A 252 10.18 9.32 -17.27
N HIS A 253 9.63 9.75 -18.40
CA HIS A 253 10.11 10.96 -19.08
C HIS A 253 10.06 12.15 -18.12
N GLY A 254 11.12 12.91 -18.01
CA GLY A 254 11.24 14.01 -17.05
C GLY A 254 11.65 13.60 -15.63
N MET A 255 11.96 12.30 -15.39
CA MET A 255 12.33 11.78 -14.06
C MET A 255 13.65 11.02 -14.12
N ALA A 256 14.54 11.29 -13.19
CA ALA A 256 15.73 10.53 -12.90
C ALA A 256 15.62 9.76 -11.57
N ILE A 257 16.25 8.60 -11.48
CA ILE A 257 16.39 7.80 -10.27
C ILE A 257 17.87 7.67 -9.98
N ARG A 258 18.28 7.98 -8.74
CA ARG A 258 19.67 7.95 -8.31
C ARG A 258 19.83 7.25 -6.96
N PRO A 259 20.89 6.47 -6.75
CA PRO A 259 21.24 5.97 -5.44
C PRO A 259 21.65 7.12 -4.52
N LEU A 260 21.36 6.96 -3.23
CA LEU A 260 21.83 7.86 -2.18
C LEU A 260 23.20 7.42 -1.66
N HIS A 261 24.09 8.38 -1.41
CA HIS A 261 25.43 8.11 -0.89
C HIS A 261 25.38 7.41 0.48
N GLY A 262 26.10 6.29 0.60
CA GLY A 262 26.17 5.51 1.84
C GLY A 262 24.91 4.71 2.18
N ASP A 263 23.94 4.64 1.24
CA ASP A 263 22.71 3.87 1.41
C ASP A 263 21.99 4.14 2.76
N PRO A 264 21.70 5.43 3.09
CA PRO A 264 21.24 5.82 4.42
C PRO A 264 19.82 5.36 4.72
N LEU A 265 19.04 5.03 3.69
CA LEU A 265 17.69 4.47 3.78
C LEU A 265 17.66 3.11 3.08
N ALA A 266 17.27 2.08 3.82
CA ALA A 266 17.17 0.74 3.30
C ALA A 266 15.90 0.04 3.78
N VAL A 267 15.53 -1.03 3.10
CA VAL A 267 14.40 -1.88 3.45
C VAL A 267 14.83 -3.35 3.43
N ARG A 268 14.17 -4.16 4.25
CA ARG A 268 14.19 -5.62 4.15
C ARG A 268 13.00 -6.06 3.30
N LEU A 269 13.21 -6.97 2.38
CA LEU A 269 12.16 -7.56 1.55
C LEU A 269 11.93 -9.00 1.95
N PHE A 270 10.69 -9.39 2.18
CA PHE A 270 10.35 -10.76 2.53
C PHE A 270 8.94 -11.14 2.09
N MET A 271 8.72 -12.45 1.91
CA MET A 271 7.41 -13.04 1.74
C MET A 271 6.98 -13.67 3.07
N ALA A 272 5.74 -13.43 3.48
CA ALA A 272 5.16 -14.03 4.68
C ALA A 272 3.94 -14.88 4.32
N CYS A 273 3.81 -16.05 4.97
CA CYS A 273 2.67 -16.95 4.83
C CYS A 273 2.39 -17.67 6.16
N ARG A 274 1.23 -18.30 6.29
CA ARG A 274 1.00 -19.25 7.38
C ARG A 274 1.62 -20.61 7.03
N PRO A 275 2.17 -21.37 8.00
CA PRO A 275 2.81 -22.67 7.76
C PRO A 275 1.91 -23.66 7.00
N ASP A 276 0.60 -23.64 7.31
CA ASP A 276 -0.38 -24.59 6.81
C ASP A 276 -1.21 -24.07 5.62
N SER A 277 -0.88 -22.89 5.09
CA SER A 277 -1.73 -22.18 4.13
C SER A 277 -1.23 -22.22 2.69
N ALA A 278 -0.62 -23.31 2.23
CA ALA A 278 -0.32 -23.45 0.81
C ALA A 278 -1.50 -24.12 0.07
N PRO A 279 -2.53 -23.39 -0.34
CA PRO A 279 -3.70 -23.99 -0.96
C PRO A 279 -3.43 -24.50 -2.36
N ALA A 280 -2.42 -23.97 -3.04
CA ALA A 280 -2.15 -24.26 -4.45
C ALA A 280 -0.72 -24.72 -4.74
N ALA A 281 0.29 -24.30 -3.93
CA ALA A 281 1.68 -24.70 -4.08
C ALA A 281 2.44 -24.55 -2.76
N PRO A 282 3.56 -25.30 -2.54
CA PRO A 282 4.44 -25.09 -1.40
C PRO A 282 4.97 -23.65 -1.36
N ALA A 283 5.11 -23.10 -0.14
CA ALA A 283 5.60 -21.74 0.07
C ALA A 283 6.97 -21.51 -0.59
N ASP A 284 7.87 -22.48 -0.50
CA ASP A 284 9.20 -22.39 -1.12
C ASP A 284 9.12 -22.24 -2.65
N ALA A 285 8.17 -22.90 -3.31
CA ALA A 285 8.00 -22.77 -4.74
C ALA A 285 7.46 -21.38 -5.14
N LEU A 286 6.53 -20.83 -4.36
CA LEU A 286 6.03 -19.46 -4.53
C LEU A 286 7.13 -18.44 -4.31
N PHE A 287 7.97 -18.67 -3.29
CA PHE A 287 9.10 -17.83 -2.97
C PHE A 287 10.19 -17.87 -4.04
N ALA A 288 10.52 -19.06 -4.58
CA ALA A 288 11.49 -19.21 -5.67
C ALA A 288 11.04 -18.46 -6.95
N ASP A 289 9.75 -18.51 -7.28
CA ASP A 289 9.19 -17.75 -8.40
C ASP A 289 9.24 -16.24 -8.17
N LEU A 290 8.96 -15.79 -6.95
CA LEU A 290 9.08 -14.39 -6.55
C LEU A 290 10.53 -13.91 -6.65
N THR A 291 11.47 -14.67 -6.07
CA THR A 291 12.91 -14.37 -6.10
C THR A 291 13.41 -14.24 -7.53
N SER A 292 13.08 -15.20 -8.38
CA SER A 292 13.46 -15.17 -9.80
C SER A 292 12.90 -13.93 -10.51
N SER A 293 11.65 -13.59 -10.24
CA SER A 293 11.01 -12.40 -10.84
C SER A 293 11.65 -11.11 -10.35
N TYR A 294 11.96 -11.04 -9.05
CA TYR A 294 12.60 -9.86 -8.47
C TYR A 294 14.00 -9.64 -9.07
N MET A 295 14.80 -10.68 -9.15
CA MET A 295 16.16 -10.62 -9.69
C MET A 295 16.18 -10.22 -11.18
N GLU A 296 15.25 -10.73 -11.99
CA GLU A 296 15.11 -10.29 -13.40
C GLU A 296 14.91 -8.77 -13.51
N ILE A 297 14.08 -8.20 -12.63
CA ILE A 297 13.83 -6.76 -12.64
C ILE A 297 15.03 -5.99 -12.08
N ALA A 298 15.63 -6.42 -10.99
CA ALA A 298 16.80 -5.79 -10.39
C ALA A 298 17.93 -5.64 -11.43
N TRP A 299 18.23 -6.70 -12.18
CA TRP A 299 19.23 -6.68 -13.23
C TRP A 299 18.82 -5.87 -14.49
N SER A 300 17.52 -5.69 -14.72
CA SER A 300 17.02 -4.87 -15.84
C SER A 300 17.06 -3.36 -15.57
N CYS A 301 17.17 -2.94 -14.29
CA CYS A 301 17.23 -1.54 -13.91
C CYS A 301 18.66 -1.03 -13.92
N GLU A 302 18.99 -0.12 -14.83
CA GLU A 302 20.35 0.33 -15.06
C GLU A 302 21.06 0.87 -13.81
N ALA A 303 20.42 1.81 -13.11
CA ALA A 303 20.98 2.41 -11.88
C ALA A 303 21.18 1.37 -10.78
N TYR A 304 20.23 0.42 -10.64
CA TYR A 304 20.33 -0.62 -9.62
C TYR A 304 21.38 -1.67 -9.98
N ARG A 305 21.44 -2.06 -11.25
CA ARG A 305 22.50 -2.96 -11.76
C ARG A 305 23.89 -2.35 -11.53
N ALA A 306 24.09 -1.06 -11.82
CA ALA A 306 25.35 -0.38 -11.56
C ALA A 306 25.69 -0.36 -10.07
N TRP A 307 24.69 -0.18 -9.20
CA TRP A 307 24.87 -0.27 -7.76
C TRP A 307 25.26 -1.71 -7.32
N LEU A 308 24.54 -2.72 -7.80
CA LEU A 308 24.83 -4.13 -7.51
C LEU A 308 26.26 -4.52 -7.90
N ILE A 309 26.72 -4.09 -9.07
CA ILE A 309 28.11 -4.36 -9.55
C ILE A 309 29.15 -3.71 -8.62
N ARG A 310 28.89 -2.48 -8.13
CA ARG A 310 29.84 -1.77 -7.25
C ARG A 310 29.94 -2.37 -5.85
N HIS A 311 28.91 -3.08 -5.39
CA HIS A 311 28.84 -3.63 -4.04
C HIS A 311 29.11 -5.15 -3.99
N ASP A 312 29.81 -5.71 -5.00
CA ASP A 312 30.26 -7.13 -5.07
C ASP A 312 29.18 -8.18 -4.86
N GLY A 313 27.97 -7.93 -5.27
CA GLY A 313 27.08 -8.97 -4.92
C GLY A 313 25.85 -9.24 -5.74
N PRO A 314 25.50 -10.52 -5.88
CA PRO A 314 24.08 -10.82 -5.80
C PRO A 314 23.62 -10.42 -4.41
N LEU A 315 22.50 -9.75 -4.34
CA LEU A 315 21.71 -9.64 -3.12
C LEU A 315 21.82 -10.99 -2.41
N THR A 316 22.32 -11.01 -1.18
CA THR A 316 22.51 -12.27 -0.45
C THR A 316 21.12 -12.86 -0.28
N VAL A 317 20.74 -13.73 -1.20
CA VAL A 317 19.56 -14.56 -1.04
C VAL A 317 19.90 -15.50 0.08
N ALA A 318 19.23 -15.37 1.21
CA ALA A 318 19.38 -16.32 2.30
C ALA A 318 19.09 -17.72 1.75
N THR A 319 20.07 -18.60 1.79
CA THR A 319 19.97 -20.01 1.39
C THR A 319 19.15 -20.78 2.40
#